data_f1374d5113d3b4a427cd016aef49c2b0
#
_entry.id   f1374d5113d3b4a427cd016aef49c2b0
#
_cell.length_a   1.000
_cell.length_b   1.000
_cell.length_c   1.000
_cell.angle_alpha   90.00
_cell.angle_beta   90.00
_cell.angle_gamma   90.00
#
_symmetry.space_group_name_H-M   'P 1'
#
loop_
_entity.id
_entity.type
_entity.pdbx_description
1 polymer ?
#
loop_
_entity_poly.entity_id
_entity_poly.type
_entity_poly.pdbx_seq_one_letter_code
_entity_poly.pdbx_strand_id
1 'polypeptide(L)'
;FYPMAPLTLTPPEPAEDCLWAEKTDTGLRVLVRQGEKSKTLEAPLPLPVEQGGETPEFALASLTYDLLRQWTGIRPPWGKMTGVRPVRLIHDKRAAGWSAEQIDRFFLQRFDCSEQKYEMAKEIADLQEPILQLGSAPKTYSLYIGIPFCPSRCSYCSFVSCNLDRDRKLVQPYVDCLCKEVAEIRAQAERAGL
;
A
#
# COMPACT_ATOMS: atom_id res chain seq x y z
N PHE A 1 -12.96 -6.02 -2.20
CA PHE A 1 -14.09 -6.96 -2.30
C PHE A 1 -15.27 -6.52 -1.43
N TYR A 2 -15.12 -6.44 -0.10
CA TYR A 2 -16.20 -6.09 0.84
C TYR A 2 -15.75 -4.99 1.83
N PRO A 3 -15.60 -3.73 1.38
CA PRO A 3 -14.94 -2.69 2.18
C PRO A 3 -15.73 -2.26 3.43
N MET A 4 -17.02 -2.58 3.50
CA MET A 4 -17.91 -2.20 4.60
C MET A 4 -18.29 -3.38 5.50
N ALA A 5 -17.73 -4.58 5.28
CA ALA A 5 -18.01 -5.73 6.12
C ALA A 5 -17.38 -5.52 7.51
N PRO A 6 -18.10 -5.84 8.61
CA PRO A 6 -17.52 -5.79 9.95
C PRO A 6 -16.44 -6.86 10.11
N LEU A 7 -15.44 -6.57 10.93
CA LEU A 7 -14.38 -7.51 11.28
C LEU A 7 -14.62 -8.08 12.67
N THR A 8 -14.47 -9.41 12.80
CA THR A 8 -14.52 -10.12 14.07
C THR A 8 -13.37 -11.13 14.15
N LEU A 9 -12.95 -11.48 15.36
CA LEU A 9 -11.96 -12.52 15.63
C LEU A 9 -12.60 -13.82 16.11
N THR A 10 -13.93 -13.84 16.24
CA THR A 10 -14.68 -15.04 16.63
C THR A 10 -15.09 -15.85 15.41
N PRO A 11 -15.00 -17.19 15.45
CA PRO A 11 -15.51 -18.04 14.38
C PRO A 11 -16.98 -17.75 14.09
N PRO A 12 -17.41 -17.78 12.81
CA PRO A 12 -18.80 -17.52 12.44
C PRO A 12 -19.73 -18.66 12.88
N GLU A 13 -20.96 -18.31 13.20
CA GLU A 13 -22.03 -19.30 13.41
C GLU A 13 -22.30 -20.14 12.13
N PRO A 14 -22.77 -21.36 12.24
CA PRO A 14 -22.92 -22.28 11.11
C PRO A 14 -23.75 -21.76 9.93
N ALA A 15 -24.68 -20.84 10.14
CA ALA A 15 -25.55 -20.27 9.10
C ALA A 15 -25.24 -18.80 8.78
N GLU A 16 -24.23 -18.22 9.39
CA GLU A 16 -23.89 -16.80 9.23
C GLU A 16 -23.18 -16.54 7.88
N ASP A 17 -23.59 -15.48 7.18
CA ASP A 17 -22.88 -14.96 6.02
C ASP A 17 -21.52 -14.41 6.47
N CYS A 18 -20.45 -14.96 5.93
CA CYS A 18 -19.11 -14.61 6.41
C CYS A 18 -18.02 -14.81 5.36
N LEU A 19 -16.90 -14.15 5.60
CA LEU A 19 -15.59 -14.51 5.09
C LEU A 19 -14.72 -14.85 6.31
N TRP A 20 -14.29 -16.10 6.42
CA TRP A 20 -13.46 -16.57 7.52
C TRP A 20 -12.11 -17.04 6.98
N ALA A 21 -11.03 -16.61 7.62
CA ALA A 21 -9.67 -17.01 7.28
C ALA A 21 -8.94 -17.42 8.56
N GLU A 22 -8.36 -18.60 8.57
CA GLU A 22 -7.67 -19.15 9.74
C GLU A 22 -6.39 -19.89 9.36
N LYS A 23 -5.44 -19.85 10.29
CA LYS A 23 -4.28 -20.71 10.32
C LYS A 23 -4.56 -21.82 11.33
N THR A 24 -4.45 -23.06 10.88
CA THR A 24 -4.57 -24.27 11.73
C THR A 24 -3.18 -24.84 12.00
N ASP A 25 -3.10 -25.87 12.82
CA ASP A 25 -1.84 -26.59 13.07
C ASP A 25 -1.27 -27.27 11.81
N THR A 26 -2.12 -27.60 10.85
CA THR A 26 -1.77 -28.38 9.66
C THR A 26 -1.78 -27.57 8.37
N GLY A 27 -2.36 -26.36 8.36
CA GLY A 27 -2.50 -25.60 7.13
C GLY A 27 -3.19 -24.25 7.29
N LEU A 28 -3.64 -23.75 6.16
CA LEU A 28 -4.40 -22.50 6.01
C LEU A 28 -5.76 -22.85 5.47
N ARG A 29 -6.79 -22.21 5.98
CA ARG A 29 -8.17 -22.41 5.53
C ARG A 29 -8.88 -21.08 5.37
N VAL A 30 -9.63 -20.93 4.28
CA VAL A 30 -10.48 -19.77 4.02
C VAL A 30 -11.85 -20.23 3.56
N LEU A 31 -12.89 -19.66 4.14
CA LEU A 31 -14.30 -19.94 3.86
C LEU A 31 -15.00 -18.64 3.48
N VAL A 32 -15.79 -18.66 2.41
CA VAL A 32 -16.82 -17.65 2.14
C VAL A 32 -18.19 -18.32 2.16
N ARG A 33 -19.16 -17.66 2.78
CA ARG A 33 -20.57 -18.11 2.81
C ARG A 33 -21.48 -16.91 2.58
N GLN A 34 -22.52 -17.14 1.77
CA GLN A 34 -23.58 -16.17 1.54
C GLN A 34 -24.90 -16.92 1.27
N GLY A 35 -25.82 -16.88 2.22
CA GLY A 35 -27.02 -17.70 2.21
C GLY A 35 -26.70 -19.19 2.17
N GLU A 36 -27.29 -19.92 1.23
CA GLU A 36 -27.05 -21.35 1.05
C GLU A 36 -25.75 -21.67 0.30
N LYS A 37 -25.08 -20.69 -0.29
CA LYS A 37 -23.84 -20.88 -1.04
C LYS A 37 -22.62 -20.72 -0.14
N SER A 38 -21.70 -21.65 -0.28
CA SER A 38 -20.39 -21.54 0.40
C SER A 38 -19.28 -22.09 -0.47
N LYS A 39 -18.08 -21.62 -0.22
CA LYS A 39 -16.85 -22.13 -0.85
C LYS A 39 -15.71 -22.08 0.15
N THR A 40 -14.92 -23.12 0.18
CA THR A 40 -13.72 -23.22 1.02
C THR A 40 -12.51 -23.49 0.14
N LEU A 41 -11.39 -22.86 0.48
CA LEU A 41 -10.06 -23.23 -0.03
C LEU A 41 -9.18 -23.58 1.18
N GLU A 42 -8.33 -24.58 0.96
CA GLU A 42 -7.32 -25.01 1.94
C GLU A 42 -5.96 -25.11 1.26
N ALA A 43 -4.91 -24.83 2.03
CA ALA A 43 -3.53 -24.96 1.57
C ALA A 43 -2.64 -25.43 2.74
N PRO A 44 -1.54 -26.15 2.49
CA PRO A 44 -0.57 -26.46 3.52
C PRO A 44 0.07 -25.17 4.07
N LEU A 45 0.68 -25.26 5.24
CA LEU A 45 1.52 -24.18 5.74
C LEU A 45 2.68 -23.95 4.75
N PRO A 46 3.03 -22.67 4.46
CA PRO A 46 4.17 -22.40 3.62
C PRO A 46 5.46 -22.86 4.29
N LEU A 47 6.48 -23.13 3.49
CA LEU A 47 7.83 -23.33 3.99
C LEU A 47 8.28 -22.08 4.76
N PRO A 48 9.15 -22.23 5.77
CA PRO A 48 9.77 -21.10 6.45
C PRO A 48 10.46 -20.15 5.46
N VAL A 49 10.46 -18.85 5.78
CA VAL A 49 11.05 -17.82 4.91
C VAL A 49 12.54 -18.09 4.64
N GLU A 50 13.26 -18.63 5.63
CA GLU A 50 14.67 -19.02 5.54
C GLU A 50 14.91 -20.16 4.54
N GLN A 51 13.85 -20.91 4.20
CA GLN A 51 13.87 -21.98 3.18
C GLN A 51 13.24 -21.53 1.85
N GLY A 52 13.10 -20.21 1.65
CA GLY A 52 12.53 -19.66 0.42
C GLY A 52 11.01 -19.65 0.37
N GLY A 53 10.33 -19.93 1.49
CA GLY A 53 8.90 -19.84 1.62
C GLY A 53 8.39 -18.41 1.84
N GLU A 54 7.11 -18.32 2.20
CA GLU A 54 6.43 -17.06 2.47
C GLU A 54 5.96 -17.01 3.94
N THR A 55 5.69 -15.81 4.45
CA THR A 55 5.07 -15.71 5.77
C THR A 55 3.66 -16.32 5.74
N PRO A 56 3.22 -17.00 6.80
CA PRO A 56 1.87 -17.58 6.88
C PRO A 56 0.78 -16.53 6.64
N GLU A 57 1.00 -15.28 7.08
CA GLU A 57 0.08 -14.16 6.89
C GLU A 57 -0.08 -13.81 5.41
N PHE A 58 1.01 -13.74 4.66
CA PHE A 58 0.96 -13.48 3.22
C PHE A 58 0.32 -14.65 2.46
N ALA A 59 0.63 -15.89 2.84
CA ALA A 59 0.03 -17.08 2.25
C ALA A 59 -1.48 -17.14 2.52
N LEU A 60 -1.93 -16.83 3.75
CA LEU A 60 -3.34 -16.75 4.10
C LEU A 60 -4.06 -15.63 3.34
N ALA A 61 -3.45 -14.44 3.25
CA ALA A 61 -3.99 -13.33 2.46
C ALA A 61 -4.08 -13.68 0.97
N SER A 62 -3.10 -14.40 0.43
CA SER A 62 -3.11 -14.89 -0.96
C SER A 62 -4.22 -15.89 -1.19
N LEU A 63 -4.41 -16.85 -0.28
CA LEU A 63 -5.49 -17.83 -0.36
C LEU A 63 -6.88 -17.16 -0.27
N THR A 64 -7.00 -16.14 0.60
CA THR A 64 -8.21 -15.32 0.71
C THR A 64 -8.52 -14.58 -0.58
N TYR A 65 -7.51 -13.94 -1.17
CA TYR A 65 -7.64 -13.28 -2.47
C TYR A 65 -8.11 -14.26 -3.56
N ASP A 66 -7.50 -15.44 -3.65
CA ASP A 66 -7.83 -16.43 -4.66
C ASP A 66 -9.26 -16.96 -4.48
N LEU A 67 -9.72 -17.16 -3.24
CA LEU A 67 -11.10 -17.53 -2.94
C LEU A 67 -12.08 -16.44 -3.38
N LEU A 68 -11.83 -15.17 -2.99
CA LEU A 68 -12.71 -14.05 -3.32
C LEU A 68 -12.75 -13.76 -4.82
N ARG A 69 -11.62 -13.89 -5.51
CA ARG A 69 -11.57 -13.78 -6.97
C ARG A 69 -12.45 -14.84 -7.65
N GLN A 70 -12.38 -16.09 -7.18
CA GLN A 70 -13.20 -17.18 -7.72
C GLN A 70 -14.68 -17.03 -7.34
N TRP A 71 -14.98 -16.46 -6.18
CA TRP A 71 -16.35 -16.27 -5.68
C TRP A 71 -17.06 -15.12 -6.37
N THR A 72 -16.38 -13.99 -6.54
CA THR A 72 -16.96 -12.76 -7.07
C THR A 72 -16.75 -12.57 -8.57
N GLY A 73 -15.78 -13.24 -9.17
CA GLY A 73 -15.31 -12.96 -10.53
C GLY A 73 -14.49 -11.66 -10.66
N ILE A 74 -14.28 -10.93 -9.56
CA ILE A 74 -13.56 -9.65 -9.56
C ILE A 74 -12.06 -9.89 -9.43
N ARG A 75 -11.28 -9.24 -10.28
CA ARG A 75 -9.82 -9.15 -10.19
C ARG A 75 -9.43 -7.69 -9.94
N PRO A 76 -9.06 -7.31 -8.71
CA PRO A 76 -8.57 -5.97 -8.41
C PRO A 76 -7.35 -5.61 -9.27
N PRO A 77 -7.27 -4.38 -9.82
CA PRO A 77 -6.19 -4.03 -10.76
C PRO A 77 -4.78 -4.12 -10.17
N TRP A 78 -4.62 -3.93 -8.86
CA TRP A 78 -3.36 -4.10 -8.15
C TRP A 78 -3.17 -5.51 -7.55
N GLY A 79 -4.07 -6.44 -7.87
CA GLY A 79 -4.02 -7.82 -7.39
C GLY A 79 -4.02 -7.92 -5.87
N LYS A 80 -3.05 -8.65 -5.33
CA LYS A 80 -2.86 -8.91 -3.90
C LYS A 80 -2.17 -7.75 -3.15
N MET A 81 -1.75 -6.69 -3.84
CA MET A 81 -1.09 -5.56 -3.20
C MET A 81 -2.08 -4.69 -2.42
N THR A 82 -1.84 -4.54 -1.12
CA THR A 82 -2.61 -3.66 -0.23
C THR A 82 -1.66 -2.89 0.69
N GLY A 83 -1.99 -1.62 0.99
CA GLY A 83 -1.24 -0.80 1.95
C GLY A 83 0.19 -0.44 1.54
N VAL A 84 0.58 -0.68 0.29
CA VAL A 84 1.91 -0.39 -0.23
C VAL A 84 1.84 0.61 -1.38
N ARG A 85 2.96 1.29 -1.64
CA ARG A 85 3.14 2.15 -2.80
C ARG A 85 3.83 1.35 -3.92
N PRO A 86 3.12 0.94 -5.00
CA PRO A 86 3.69 0.05 -6.02
C PRO A 86 4.97 0.59 -6.67
N VAL A 87 5.02 1.90 -6.96
CA VAL A 87 6.21 2.55 -7.54
C VAL A 87 7.42 2.43 -6.61
N ARG A 88 7.23 2.60 -5.29
CA ARG A 88 8.31 2.43 -4.33
C ARG A 88 8.86 1.00 -4.32
N LEU A 89 7.99 0.00 -4.44
CA LEU A 89 8.44 -1.39 -4.53
C LEU A 89 9.35 -1.62 -5.74
N ILE A 90 9.09 -0.94 -6.88
CA ILE A 90 9.96 -1.01 -8.05
C ILE A 90 11.35 -0.45 -7.72
N HIS A 91 11.41 0.75 -7.12
CA HIS A 91 12.69 1.35 -6.71
C HIS A 91 13.43 0.48 -5.71
N ASP A 92 12.75 -0.03 -4.68
CA ASP A 92 13.36 -0.90 -3.66
C ASP A 92 13.94 -2.18 -4.28
N LYS A 93 13.24 -2.79 -5.26
CA LYS A 93 13.71 -3.99 -5.96
C LYS A 93 14.89 -3.69 -6.90
N ARG A 94 14.85 -2.57 -7.62
CA ARG A 94 15.98 -2.09 -8.43
C ARG A 94 17.22 -1.83 -7.56
N ALA A 95 17.06 -1.14 -6.45
CA ALA A 95 18.15 -0.89 -5.49
C ALA A 95 18.72 -2.18 -4.88
N ALA A 96 17.89 -3.22 -4.73
CA ALA A 96 18.32 -4.55 -4.31
C ALA A 96 18.95 -5.40 -5.44
N GLY A 97 19.14 -4.84 -6.63
CA GLY A 97 19.81 -5.49 -7.76
C GLY A 97 18.95 -6.52 -8.51
N TRP A 98 17.61 -6.46 -8.39
CA TRP A 98 16.74 -7.37 -9.13
C TRP A 98 16.75 -7.05 -10.63
N SER A 99 16.72 -8.10 -11.46
CA SER A 99 16.54 -7.92 -12.90
C SER A 99 15.11 -7.50 -13.26
N ALA A 100 14.91 -6.95 -14.45
CA ALA A 100 13.60 -6.59 -14.96
C ALA A 100 12.64 -7.79 -14.92
N GLU A 101 13.08 -8.97 -15.34
CA GLU A 101 12.27 -10.18 -15.35
C GLU A 101 11.90 -10.66 -13.94
N GLN A 102 12.74 -10.40 -12.95
CA GLN A 102 12.42 -10.71 -11.55
C GLN A 102 11.34 -9.78 -11.03
N ILE A 103 11.40 -8.49 -11.39
CA ILE A 103 10.42 -7.50 -11.03
C ILE A 103 9.08 -7.77 -11.75
N ASP A 104 9.11 -8.11 -13.04
CA ASP A 104 7.92 -8.51 -13.81
C ASP A 104 7.20 -9.69 -13.13
N ARG A 105 7.94 -10.76 -12.81
CA ARG A 105 7.37 -11.93 -12.11
C ARG A 105 6.79 -11.56 -10.74
N PHE A 106 7.45 -10.69 -10.01
CA PHE A 106 6.99 -10.22 -8.71
C PHE A 106 5.64 -9.51 -8.81
N PHE A 107 5.47 -8.59 -9.75
CA PHE A 107 4.22 -7.85 -9.90
C PHE A 107 3.11 -8.69 -10.58
N LEU A 108 3.42 -9.35 -11.68
CA LEU A 108 2.42 -9.99 -12.52
C LEU A 108 2.03 -11.39 -12.00
N GLN A 109 3.00 -12.18 -11.53
CA GLN A 109 2.74 -13.57 -11.13
C GLN A 109 2.49 -13.68 -9.62
N ARG A 110 3.38 -13.13 -8.79
CA ARG A 110 3.24 -13.26 -7.34
C ARG A 110 2.08 -12.43 -6.79
N PHE A 111 1.95 -11.16 -7.23
CA PHE A 111 0.90 -10.26 -6.76
C PHE A 111 -0.35 -10.21 -7.64
N ASP A 112 -0.38 -10.88 -8.78
CA ASP A 112 -1.51 -10.86 -9.73
C ASP A 112 -1.92 -9.44 -10.15
N CYS A 113 -0.96 -8.51 -10.23
CA CYS A 113 -1.18 -7.16 -10.71
C CYS A 113 -1.56 -7.18 -12.20
N SER A 114 -2.46 -6.30 -12.64
CA SER A 114 -2.74 -6.16 -14.05
C SER A 114 -1.55 -5.54 -14.80
N GLU A 115 -1.30 -5.97 -16.03
CA GLU A 115 -0.24 -5.41 -16.89
C GLU A 115 -0.35 -3.88 -16.99
N GLN A 116 -1.55 -3.35 -17.22
CA GLN A 116 -1.79 -1.91 -17.33
C GLN A 116 -1.32 -1.14 -16.09
N LYS A 117 -1.60 -1.67 -14.87
CA LYS A 117 -1.18 -1.02 -13.63
C LYS A 117 0.30 -1.16 -13.38
N TYR A 118 0.86 -2.30 -13.74
CA TYR A 118 2.29 -2.52 -13.61
C TYR A 118 3.09 -1.62 -14.58
N GLU A 119 2.70 -1.54 -15.85
CA GLU A 119 3.34 -0.64 -16.81
C GLU A 119 3.25 0.84 -16.37
N MET A 120 2.09 1.29 -15.94
CA MET A 120 1.94 2.62 -15.36
C MET A 120 2.90 2.86 -14.18
N ALA A 121 3.06 1.87 -13.28
CA ALA A 121 3.98 2.00 -12.15
C ALA A 121 5.44 2.05 -12.60
N LYS A 122 5.82 1.30 -13.64
CA LYS A 122 7.16 1.34 -14.24
C LYS A 122 7.46 2.69 -14.87
N GLU A 123 6.54 3.22 -15.67
CA GLU A 123 6.69 4.55 -16.28
C GLU A 123 6.90 5.64 -15.22
N ILE A 124 6.11 5.60 -14.13
CA ILE A 124 6.29 6.55 -13.02
C ILE A 124 7.65 6.35 -12.34
N ALA A 125 8.08 5.11 -12.12
CA ALA A 125 9.38 4.83 -11.51
C ALA A 125 10.52 5.36 -12.40
N ASP A 126 10.43 5.19 -13.72
CA ASP A 126 11.43 5.69 -14.66
C ASP A 126 11.49 7.22 -14.67
N LEU A 127 10.35 7.90 -14.60
CA LEU A 127 10.28 9.35 -14.47
C LEU A 127 10.84 9.87 -13.14
N GLN A 128 10.69 9.12 -12.07
CA GLN A 128 11.17 9.48 -10.73
C GLN A 128 12.66 9.23 -10.53
N GLU A 129 13.24 8.27 -11.25
CA GLU A 129 14.62 7.81 -11.05
C GLU A 129 15.66 8.94 -11.07
N PRO A 130 15.70 9.84 -12.10
CA PRO A 130 16.66 10.94 -12.11
C PRO A 130 16.44 11.95 -10.98
N ILE A 131 15.20 12.15 -10.54
CA ILE A 131 14.89 13.07 -9.42
C ILE A 131 15.39 12.47 -8.09
N LEU A 132 15.17 11.16 -7.89
CA LEU A 132 15.63 10.46 -6.70
C LEU A 132 17.15 10.41 -6.62
N GLN A 133 17.84 10.23 -7.76
CA GLN A 133 19.29 10.28 -7.84
C GLN A 133 19.85 11.64 -7.44
N LEU A 134 19.24 12.73 -7.92
CA LEU A 134 19.60 14.09 -7.50
C LEU A 134 19.41 14.30 -5.99
N GLY A 135 18.28 13.83 -5.44
CA GLY A 135 17.98 13.92 -4.00
C GLY A 135 18.85 13.04 -3.13
N SER A 136 19.54 12.04 -3.69
CA SER A 136 20.45 11.15 -2.99
C SER A 136 21.92 11.56 -3.10
N ALA A 137 22.22 12.63 -3.83
CA ALA A 137 23.59 13.13 -3.98
C ALA A 137 24.12 13.63 -2.62
N PRO A 138 25.43 13.53 -2.35
CA PRO A 138 26.05 14.12 -1.17
C PRO A 138 25.73 15.61 -1.05
N LYS A 139 25.48 16.07 0.17
CA LYS A 139 25.17 17.48 0.46
C LYS A 139 23.86 17.98 -0.17
N THR A 140 22.88 17.11 -0.33
CA THR A 140 21.52 17.47 -0.74
C THR A 140 20.52 17.15 0.36
N TYR A 141 19.38 17.84 0.34
CA TYR A 141 18.22 17.51 1.16
C TYR A 141 16.93 17.73 0.37
N SER A 142 15.88 17.05 0.80
CA SER A 142 14.54 17.23 0.23
C SER A 142 13.69 18.03 1.19
N LEU A 143 13.06 19.11 0.72
CA LEU A 143 12.15 19.93 1.50
C LEU A 143 10.71 19.58 1.13
N TYR A 144 9.92 19.12 2.12
CA TYR A 144 8.48 18.92 1.99
C TYR A 144 7.73 20.07 2.65
N ILE A 145 6.89 20.75 1.86
CA ILE A 145 6.03 21.85 2.35
C ILE A 145 4.59 21.36 2.33
N GLY A 146 3.99 21.17 3.51
CA GLY A 146 2.60 20.79 3.65
C GLY A 146 1.69 22.00 3.72
N ILE A 147 0.61 22.01 2.91
CA ILE A 147 -0.44 23.04 2.96
C ILE A 147 -1.71 22.39 3.54
N PRO A 148 -2.06 22.65 4.81
CA PRO A 148 -3.15 21.94 5.47
C PRO A 148 -4.55 22.55 5.23
N PHE A 149 -4.70 23.48 4.31
CA PHE A 149 -5.96 24.17 4.04
C PHE A 149 -6.66 23.57 2.82
N CYS A 150 -7.87 23.05 3.01
CA CYS A 150 -8.68 22.48 1.95
C CYS A 150 -10.07 23.13 1.87
N PRO A 151 -10.61 23.40 0.68
CA PRO A 151 -11.98 23.91 0.53
C PRO A 151 -13.02 22.87 1.00
N SER A 152 -12.71 21.58 0.82
CA SER A 152 -13.53 20.47 1.30
C SER A 152 -12.62 19.31 1.73
N ARG A 153 -13.13 18.44 2.60
CA ARG A 153 -12.40 17.23 2.99
C ARG A 153 -12.86 16.04 2.16
N CYS A 154 -11.94 15.42 1.43
CA CYS A 154 -12.23 14.18 0.71
C CYS A 154 -12.57 13.06 1.70
N SER A 155 -13.56 12.20 1.36
CA SER A 155 -14.01 11.10 2.23
C SER A 155 -12.91 10.11 2.62
N TYR A 156 -11.87 10.00 1.81
CA TYR A 156 -10.72 9.11 2.00
C TYR A 156 -9.47 9.81 2.57
N CYS A 157 -9.56 11.11 2.92
CA CYS A 157 -8.38 11.87 3.34
C CYS A 157 -8.00 11.59 4.79
N SER A 158 -6.77 11.13 5.00
CA SER A 158 -6.15 10.91 6.31
C SER A 158 -5.22 12.04 6.75
N PHE A 159 -4.97 13.04 5.89
CA PHE A 159 -4.12 14.17 6.25
C PHE A 159 -4.81 15.12 7.23
N VAL A 160 -4.00 15.74 8.08
CA VAL A 160 -4.46 16.88 8.90
C VAL A 160 -4.87 18.00 7.94
N SER A 161 -6.11 18.45 8.05
CA SER A 161 -6.64 19.50 7.18
C SER A 161 -7.56 20.46 7.95
N CYS A 162 -7.41 21.75 7.65
CA CYS A 162 -8.28 22.83 8.09
C CYS A 162 -9.26 23.17 6.98
N ASN A 163 -10.52 23.42 7.33
CA ASN A 163 -11.54 23.84 6.36
C ASN A 163 -11.36 25.33 6.05
N LEU A 164 -11.18 25.68 4.78
CA LEU A 164 -10.97 27.07 4.35
C LEU A 164 -12.14 27.99 4.68
N ASP A 165 -13.39 27.49 4.68
CA ASP A 165 -14.55 28.34 5.00
C ASP A 165 -14.54 28.77 6.47
N ARG A 166 -14.09 27.88 7.37
CA ARG A 166 -14.02 28.16 8.81
C ARG A 166 -12.71 28.86 9.21
N ASP A 167 -11.60 28.38 8.63
CA ASP A 167 -10.25 28.65 9.13
C ASP A 167 -9.45 29.61 8.22
N ARG A 168 -10.11 30.29 7.26
CA ARG A 168 -9.48 31.20 6.28
C ARG A 168 -8.55 32.25 6.94
N LYS A 169 -8.92 32.75 8.11
CA LYS A 169 -8.12 33.72 8.88
C LYS A 169 -6.73 33.19 9.29
N LEU A 170 -6.55 31.88 9.32
CA LEU A 170 -5.29 31.24 9.69
C LEU A 170 -4.33 31.10 8.50
N VAL A 171 -4.79 31.28 7.25
CA VAL A 171 -3.98 31.09 6.05
C VAL A 171 -2.77 32.03 6.03
N GLN A 172 -3.00 33.34 6.20
CA GLN A 172 -1.89 34.32 6.15
C GLN A 172 -0.91 34.14 7.31
N PRO A 173 -1.32 34.00 8.58
CA PRO A 173 -0.40 33.68 9.68
C PRO A 173 0.39 32.38 9.45
N TYR A 174 -0.22 31.37 8.86
CA TYR A 174 0.45 30.11 8.50
C TYR A 174 1.55 30.33 7.44
N VAL A 175 1.23 31.06 6.36
CA VAL A 175 2.20 31.40 5.31
C VAL A 175 3.37 32.20 5.87
N ASP A 176 3.09 33.17 6.74
CA ASP A 176 4.14 34.00 7.37
C ASP A 176 5.08 33.16 8.25
N CYS A 177 4.52 32.19 9.01
CA CYS A 177 5.32 31.23 9.77
C CYS A 177 6.12 30.31 8.85
N LEU A 178 5.51 29.78 7.80
CA LEU A 178 6.18 28.91 6.82
C LEU A 178 7.37 29.60 6.15
N CYS A 179 7.21 30.88 5.79
CA CYS A 179 8.32 31.66 5.21
C CYS A 179 9.50 31.81 6.19
N LYS A 180 9.21 32.00 7.50
CA LYS A 180 10.25 32.04 8.54
C LYS A 180 10.94 30.70 8.72
N GLU A 181 10.17 29.59 8.73
CA GLU A 181 10.72 28.22 8.82
C GLU A 181 11.62 27.90 7.64
N VAL A 182 11.21 28.25 6.42
CA VAL A 182 12.03 28.04 5.19
C VAL A 182 13.34 28.81 5.26
N ALA A 183 13.31 30.06 5.74
CA ALA A 183 14.52 30.86 5.91
C ALA A 183 15.48 30.25 6.95
N GLU A 184 14.95 29.74 8.07
CA GLU A 184 15.75 29.07 9.11
C GLU A 184 16.30 27.73 8.61
N ILE A 185 15.52 26.93 7.87
CA ILE A 185 15.98 25.66 7.26
C ILE A 185 17.17 25.94 6.33
N ARG A 186 17.12 26.99 5.53
CA ARG A 186 18.23 27.40 4.66
C ARG A 186 19.51 27.68 5.48
N ALA A 187 19.38 28.49 6.53
CA ALA A 187 20.50 28.83 7.41
C ALA A 187 21.08 27.59 8.10
N GLN A 188 20.24 26.62 8.49
CA GLN A 188 20.68 25.34 9.08
C GLN A 188 21.36 24.45 8.06
N ALA A 189 20.83 24.36 6.82
CA ALA A 189 21.45 23.60 5.74
C ALA A 189 22.85 24.13 5.41
N GLU A 190 23.00 25.45 5.30
CA GLU A 190 24.30 26.10 5.06
C GLU A 190 25.30 25.80 6.22
N ARG A 191 24.84 25.84 7.50
CA ARG A 191 25.67 25.46 8.66
C ARG A 191 26.08 23.98 8.64
N ALA A 192 25.22 23.11 8.14
CA ALA A 192 25.46 21.67 7.99
C ALA A 192 26.31 21.34 6.74
N GLY A 193 26.60 22.31 5.90
CA GLY A 193 27.34 22.10 4.63
C GLY A 193 26.54 21.39 3.55
N LEU A 194 25.21 21.54 3.59
CA LEU A 194 24.25 21.01 2.61
C LEU A 194 23.96 22.05 1.51
#